data_493e76f85cc4d2d67d4a8b4b44af1dc7
#
_entry.id   493e76f85cc4d2d67d4a8b4b44af1dc7
#
_cell.length_a   1.000
_cell.length_b   1.000
_cell.length_c   1.000
_cell.angle_alpha   90.00
_cell.angle_beta   90.00
_cell.angle_gamma   90.00
#
_symmetry.space_group_name_H-M   'P 1'
#
loop_
_entity.id
_entity.type
_entity.pdbx_description
1 polymer ?
#
loop_
_entity_poly.entity_id
_entity_poly.type
_entity_poly.pdbx_seq_one_letter_code
_entity_poly.pdbx_strand_id
1 'polypeptide(L)'
;MTTTERQAGKESSGQRVADWFDGRLGTHSLGKKYLRKVFPDHWSFLLGEICLYSFVILILTGVYLTLFFHPSMNEVTYHGSYVPLNGVRMSEAYASTLDISFDVRGGLLIRQIHHWAALIFIAGMLMHMMRHFFTGSFRKPREVNWLFGWTLLFLGLFEGLFGYSLPDDLLSGTGMRFVDGAILSVPIVGTYLSFFLFGGEFPGHDIIGRFYSLHILVIPGIMAALVVAHLILVVYHKHTQFPGPGKTERNVVGAPFMPVYMAKAGGFFFLVFGVIAFISAVASINPVWSYGPYRADQVSTGAQPDWYLGFAEGLVRIMPGWEINVAGHTLVLGVLIPIVVFPLLLIFIGVYPFLESWVTGDKREHHLLDRPRNRPVRTAIGTAWISIYLILLAGGGNDIVATRFHLSINTVTWAVRITLFVVPVIVFVATRRICLALQLRDRELVLHGRETGVIKRLPHGEYVELHRPLSLAELHTLTQHEQPRPLELDPAEDANGVPSPNRRMPMLRLRARLSRALYGEGTQVGKPTAEEYREAHRSNEHPANEHLAVEHPAAEHQAIEQPSEERQMREHQVSRRQVSEAGPPDG
;
A
#
# COMPACT_ATOMS: atom_id res chain seq x y z
N MET A 1 -60.71 -28.16 -25.46
CA MET A 1 -59.61 -28.28 -26.42
C MET A 1 -59.22 -26.87 -26.84
N THR A 2 -58.16 -26.32 -26.28
CA THR A 2 -57.47 -25.13 -26.79
C THR A 2 -55.99 -25.31 -26.43
N THR A 3 -55.29 -25.83 -27.39
CA THR A 3 -53.82 -26.03 -27.38
C THR A 3 -53.16 -24.67 -27.63
N THR A 4 -52.50 -24.16 -26.62
CA THR A 4 -51.62 -22.99 -26.74
C THR A 4 -50.25 -23.47 -27.28
N GLU A 5 -50.05 -23.37 -28.57
CA GLU A 5 -48.71 -23.56 -29.18
C GLU A 5 -47.76 -22.47 -28.66
N ARG A 6 -46.78 -22.87 -27.84
CA ARG A 6 -45.63 -22.04 -27.53
C ARG A 6 -44.83 -21.86 -28.83
N GLN A 7 -44.83 -20.69 -29.41
CA GLN A 7 -43.88 -20.28 -30.42
C GLN A 7 -42.46 -20.44 -29.86
N ALA A 8 -41.73 -21.45 -30.34
CA ALA A 8 -40.31 -21.58 -30.16
C ALA A 8 -39.60 -20.44 -30.94
N GLY A 9 -39.32 -19.34 -30.26
CA GLY A 9 -38.49 -18.26 -30.79
C GLY A 9 -37.14 -18.83 -31.23
N LYS A 10 -36.69 -18.52 -32.43
CA LYS A 10 -35.36 -18.88 -32.94
C LYS A 10 -34.32 -18.31 -31.97
N GLU A 11 -33.64 -19.19 -31.21
CA GLU A 11 -32.50 -18.81 -30.38
C GLU A 11 -31.46 -18.09 -31.23
N SER A 12 -31.01 -16.92 -30.77
CA SER A 12 -29.97 -16.16 -31.45
C SER A 12 -28.66 -16.94 -31.41
N SER A 13 -27.81 -16.76 -32.42
CA SER A 13 -26.50 -17.42 -32.47
C SER A 13 -25.68 -17.11 -31.20
N GLY A 14 -25.83 -15.95 -30.60
CA GLY A 14 -25.24 -15.57 -29.33
C GLY A 14 -25.77 -16.36 -28.13
N GLN A 15 -27.07 -16.68 -28.09
CA GLN A 15 -27.66 -17.52 -27.06
C GLN A 15 -27.08 -18.96 -27.10
N ARG A 16 -27.01 -19.55 -28.28
CA ARG A 16 -26.43 -20.90 -28.45
C ARG A 16 -24.97 -20.99 -27.98
N VAL A 17 -24.16 -19.96 -28.27
CA VAL A 17 -22.78 -19.88 -27.79
C VAL A 17 -22.73 -19.72 -26.26
N ALA A 18 -23.57 -18.88 -25.68
CA ALA A 18 -23.66 -18.69 -24.23
C ALA A 18 -24.08 -19.98 -23.53
N ASP A 19 -25.09 -20.70 -24.03
CA ASP A 19 -25.59 -21.96 -23.48
C ASP A 19 -24.54 -23.08 -23.62
N TRP A 20 -23.75 -23.06 -24.71
CA TRP A 20 -22.64 -24.01 -24.89
C TRP A 20 -21.54 -23.82 -23.85
N PHE A 21 -21.17 -22.54 -23.53
CA PHE A 21 -20.21 -22.25 -22.46
C PHE A 21 -20.81 -22.56 -21.08
N ASP A 22 -22.07 -22.23 -20.86
CA ASP A 22 -22.72 -22.47 -19.57
C ASP A 22 -22.82 -23.96 -19.22
N GLY A 23 -23.20 -24.79 -20.20
CA GLY A 23 -23.29 -26.24 -20.03
C GLY A 23 -21.94 -26.91 -19.71
N ARG A 24 -20.80 -26.25 -19.97
CA ARG A 24 -19.44 -26.80 -19.72
C ARG A 24 -18.73 -26.18 -18.54
N LEU A 25 -18.97 -24.89 -18.29
CA LEU A 25 -18.23 -24.10 -17.31
C LEU A 25 -19.11 -23.55 -16.18
N GLY A 26 -20.44 -23.75 -16.26
CA GLY A 26 -21.38 -23.16 -15.29
C GLY A 26 -21.31 -21.63 -15.27
N THR A 27 -21.03 -21.00 -16.42
CA THR A 27 -20.77 -19.57 -16.53
C THR A 27 -21.92 -18.70 -16.04
N HIS A 28 -23.16 -19.14 -16.22
CA HIS A 28 -24.34 -18.41 -15.73
C HIS A 28 -24.38 -18.35 -14.19
N SER A 29 -24.12 -19.47 -13.52
CA SER A 29 -24.12 -19.54 -12.05
C SER A 29 -22.94 -18.77 -11.46
N LEU A 30 -21.74 -18.91 -12.05
CA LEU A 30 -20.55 -18.18 -11.67
C LEU A 30 -20.74 -16.67 -11.93
N GLY A 31 -21.20 -16.30 -13.13
CA GLY A 31 -21.47 -14.92 -13.49
C GLY A 31 -22.49 -14.28 -12.54
N LYS A 32 -23.63 -14.93 -12.29
CA LYS A 32 -24.65 -14.43 -11.34
C LYS A 32 -24.10 -14.22 -9.95
N LYS A 33 -23.22 -15.13 -9.46
CA LYS A 33 -22.59 -15.04 -8.13
C LYS A 33 -21.61 -13.86 -8.04
N TYR A 34 -20.74 -13.69 -9.04
CA TYR A 34 -19.67 -12.69 -8.98
C TYR A 34 -20.10 -11.31 -9.44
N LEU A 35 -20.95 -11.20 -10.49
CA LEU A 35 -21.46 -9.93 -10.99
C LEU A 35 -22.44 -9.22 -10.03
N ARG A 36 -23.06 -9.96 -9.11
CA ARG A 36 -23.90 -9.39 -8.04
C ARG A 36 -23.18 -9.10 -6.75
N LYS A 37 -21.87 -9.38 -6.68
CA LYS A 37 -21.09 -9.14 -5.46
C LYS A 37 -21.10 -7.66 -5.11
N VAL A 38 -21.22 -7.37 -3.81
CA VAL A 38 -21.26 -6.00 -3.30
C VAL A 38 -19.84 -5.51 -3.02
N PHE A 39 -19.52 -4.29 -3.47
CA PHE A 39 -18.27 -3.60 -3.21
C PHE A 39 -18.53 -2.36 -2.36
N PRO A 40 -17.77 -2.12 -1.28
CA PRO A 40 -17.92 -0.94 -0.44
C PRO A 40 -17.52 0.31 -1.24
N ASP A 41 -18.28 1.38 -1.05
CA ASP A 41 -18.03 2.66 -1.71
C ASP A 41 -17.25 3.60 -0.76
N HIS A 42 -15.96 3.77 -1.03
CA HIS A 42 -15.10 4.70 -0.28
C HIS A 42 -13.91 5.11 -1.15
N TRP A 43 -13.60 6.40 -1.19
CA TRP A 43 -12.55 6.97 -2.04
C TRP A 43 -11.18 6.29 -1.90
N SER A 44 -10.82 5.81 -0.70
CA SER A 44 -9.51 5.17 -0.47
C SER A 44 -9.34 3.82 -1.19
N PHE A 45 -10.41 3.23 -1.70
CA PHE A 45 -10.34 2.01 -2.50
C PHE A 45 -9.91 2.30 -3.94
N LEU A 46 -10.11 3.54 -4.42
CA LEU A 46 -9.69 3.99 -5.75
C LEU A 46 -8.16 3.95 -5.94
N LEU A 47 -7.36 3.96 -4.85
CA LEU A 47 -5.90 3.84 -4.94
C LEU A 47 -5.46 2.55 -5.64
N GLY A 48 -6.13 1.42 -5.38
CA GLY A 48 -5.86 0.17 -6.09
C GLY A 48 -6.28 0.20 -7.56
N GLU A 49 -7.34 0.94 -7.88
CA GLU A 49 -7.79 1.14 -9.26
C GLU A 49 -6.80 2.00 -10.05
N ILE A 50 -6.23 3.04 -9.45
CA ILE A 50 -5.16 3.86 -10.06
C ILE A 50 -3.98 2.95 -10.46
N CYS A 51 -3.55 2.04 -9.56
CA CYS A 51 -2.48 1.09 -9.88
C CYS A 51 -2.86 0.20 -11.07
N LEU A 52 -4.04 -0.41 -11.05
CA LEU A 52 -4.51 -1.29 -12.12
C LEU A 52 -4.59 -0.57 -13.46
N TYR A 53 -5.16 0.64 -13.48
CA TYR A 53 -5.32 1.41 -14.71
C TYR A 53 -4.01 1.91 -15.26
N SER A 54 -3.10 2.38 -14.42
CA SER A 54 -1.75 2.75 -14.82
C SER A 54 -0.99 1.55 -15.39
N PHE A 55 -1.15 0.36 -14.80
CA PHE A 55 -0.54 -0.87 -15.32
C PHE A 55 -1.08 -1.25 -16.71
N VAL A 56 -2.40 -1.13 -16.93
CA VAL A 56 -3.00 -1.35 -18.27
C VAL A 56 -2.45 -0.35 -19.29
N ILE A 57 -2.34 0.93 -18.92
CA ILE A 57 -1.77 1.98 -19.79
C ILE A 57 -0.31 1.65 -20.11
N LEU A 58 0.49 1.21 -19.12
CA LEU A 58 1.88 0.79 -19.32
C LEU A 58 1.99 -0.36 -20.34
N ILE A 59 1.17 -1.39 -20.21
CA ILE A 59 1.18 -2.50 -21.19
C ILE A 59 0.82 -2.00 -22.60
N LEU A 60 -0.23 -1.21 -22.75
CA LEU A 60 -0.67 -0.72 -24.05
C LEU A 60 0.38 0.19 -24.71
N THR A 61 0.94 1.12 -23.96
CA THR A 61 1.98 2.02 -24.47
C THR A 61 3.31 1.30 -24.67
N GLY A 62 3.64 0.35 -23.80
CA GLY A 62 4.84 -0.50 -23.94
C GLY A 62 4.81 -1.33 -25.24
N VAL A 63 3.69 -2.01 -25.51
CA VAL A 63 3.53 -2.76 -26.78
C VAL A 63 3.72 -1.85 -28.00
N TYR A 64 3.20 -0.61 -27.97
CA TYR A 64 3.46 0.34 -29.05
C TYR A 64 4.94 0.67 -29.20
N LEU A 65 5.64 0.94 -28.09
CA LEU A 65 7.06 1.32 -28.10
C LEU A 65 7.97 0.18 -28.61
N THR A 66 7.62 -1.09 -28.34
CA THR A 66 8.40 -2.23 -28.82
C THR A 66 8.46 -2.35 -30.35
N LEU A 67 7.50 -1.74 -31.07
CA LEU A 67 7.48 -1.75 -32.53
C LEU A 67 8.60 -0.89 -33.15
N PHE A 68 9.17 0.03 -32.39
CA PHE A 68 10.13 1.02 -32.91
C PHE A 68 11.48 1.00 -32.18
N PHE A 69 11.56 0.41 -30.99
CA PHE A 69 12.78 0.37 -30.20
C PHE A 69 13.71 -0.77 -30.64
N HIS A 70 15.01 -0.48 -30.79
CA HIS A 70 16.05 -1.44 -31.12
C HIS A 70 16.95 -1.72 -29.93
N PRO A 71 16.82 -2.87 -29.25
CA PRO A 71 17.55 -3.18 -28.00
C PRO A 71 18.98 -3.66 -28.27
N SER A 72 19.82 -2.82 -28.86
CA SER A 72 21.18 -3.17 -29.30
C SER A 72 22.19 -2.13 -28.84
N MET A 73 23.35 -2.60 -28.38
CA MET A 73 24.53 -1.80 -28.03
C MET A 73 25.47 -1.58 -29.22
N ASN A 74 25.12 -2.06 -30.44
CA ASN A 74 25.91 -1.79 -31.62
C ASN A 74 26.02 -0.29 -31.86
N GLU A 75 27.22 0.18 -32.20
CA GLU A 75 27.44 1.59 -32.49
C GLU A 75 26.99 1.95 -33.91
N VAL A 76 26.20 3.01 -34.00
CA VAL A 76 25.76 3.63 -35.25
C VAL A 76 26.04 5.13 -35.22
N THR A 77 26.19 5.72 -36.41
CA THR A 77 26.21 7.18 -36.53
C THR A 77 24.79 7.69 -36.75
N TYR A 78 24.32 8.58 -35.89
CA TYR A 78 22.96 9.08 -35.97
C TYR A 78 22.78 10.07 -37.14
N HIS A 79 21.73 9.87 -37.94
CA HIS A 79 21.37 10.70 -39.08
C HIS A 79 19.87 11.09 -39.09
N GLY A 80 19.20 11.01 -37.95
CA GLY A 80 17.78 11.36 -37.79
C GLY A 80 17.52 12.87 -37.69
N SER A 81 16.27 13.24 -37.41
CA SER A 81 15.79 14.63 -37.42
C SER A 81 16.33 15.48 -36.27
N TYR A 82 16.87 14.89 -35.19
CA TYR A 82 17.41 15.68 -34.07
C TYR A 82 18.81 16.23 -34.41
N VAL A 83 18.84 17.38 -35.05
CA VAL A 83 20.04 18.04 -35.59
C VAL A 83 21.22 18.13 -34.60
N PRO A 84 21.03 18.45 -33.27
CA PRO A 84 22.16 18.60 -32.36
C PRO A 84 23.02 17.35 -32.18
N LEU A 85 22.47 16.15 -32.45
CA LEU A 85 23.18 14.86 -32.34
C LEU A 85 23.50 14.23 -33.72
N ASN A 86 23.21 14.92 -34.83
CA ASN A 86 23.51 14.40 -36.16
C ASN A 86 25.03 14.22 -36.34
N GLY A 87 25.45 13.05 -36.86
CA GLY A 87 26.85 12.69 -37.00
C GLY A 87 27.54 12.17 -35.74
N VAL A 88 26.84 12.11 -34.59
CA VAL A 88 27.37 11.57 -33.34
C VAL A 88 27.25 10.04 -33.34
N ARG A 89 28.31 9.35 -32.90
CA ARG A 89 28.28 7.90 -32.67
C ARG A 89 27.54 7.58 -31.36
N MET A 90 26.65 6.61 -31.41
CA MET A 90 25.81 6.18 -30.29
C MET A 90 25.37 4.74 -30.45
N SER A 91 24.79 4.13 -29.42
CA SER A 91 24.17 2.81 -29.55
C SER A 91 22.88 2.86 -30.40
N GLU A 92 22.53 1.76 -31.05
CA GLU A 92 21.23 1.62 -31.75
C GLU A 92 20.05 1.86 -30.79
N ALA A 93 20.17 1.46 -29.52
CA ALA A 93 19.15 1.72 -28.50
C ALA A 93 18.90 3.21 -28.31
N TYR A 94 19.96 4.02 -28.20
CA TYR A 94 19.81 5.47 -28.07
C TYR A 94 19.30 6.10 -29.36
N ALA A 95 19.84 5.70 -30.53
CA ALA A 95 19.39 6.20 -31.82
C ALA A 95 17.89 5.93 -32.03
N SER A 96 17.41 4.70 -31.79
CA SER A 96 15.98 4.37 -31.93
C SER A 96 15.10 5.12 -30.93
N THR A 97 15.61 5.45 -29.74
CA THR A 97 14.88 6.30 -28.78
C THR A 97 14.73 7.75 -29.27
N LEU A 98 15.74 8.28 -29.98
CA LEU A 98 15.63 9.58 -30.66
C LEU A 98 14.62 9.50 -31.81
N ASP A 99 14.65 8.44 -32.63
CA ASP A 99 13.70 8.24 -33.73
C ASP A 99 12.25 8.13 -33.21
N ILE A 100 12.02 7.39 -32.12
CA ILE A 100 10.72 7.36 -31.43
C ILE A 100 10.28 8.77 -31.01
N SER A 101 11.22 9.59 -30.55
CA SER A 101 10.89 10.91 -29.99
C SER A 101 10.63 11.95 -31.08
N PHE A 102 11.30 11.87 -32.24
CA PHE A 102 11.30 12.93 -33.27
C PHE A 102 10.76 12.50 -34.64
N ASP A 103 10.90 11.24 -35.00
CA ASP A 103 10.54 10.74 -36.34
C ASP A 103 9.25 9.93 -36.35
N VAL A 104 8.95 9.18 -35.26
CA VAL A 104 7.72 8.39 -35.15
C VAL A 104 6.55 9.30 -34.78
N ARG A 105 5.49 9.29 -35.60
CA ARG A 105 4.29 10.11 -35.34
C ARG A 105 3.64 9.72 -34.02
N GLY A 106 3.56 10.68 -33.09
CA GLY A 106 3.02 10.46 -31.74
C GLY A 106 3.97 9.72 -30.78
N GLY A 107 5.15 9.31 -31.23
CA GLY A 107 6.10 8.52 -30.46
C GLY A 107 6.54 9.21 -29.17
N LEU A 108 6.87 10.50 -29.23
CA LEU A 108 7.20 11.27 -28.03
C LEU A 108 6.05 11.25 -27.01
N LEU A 109 4.81 11.49 -27.44
CA LEU A 109 3.67 11.49 -26.53
C LEU A 109 3.47 10.12 -25.88
N ILE A 110 3.53 9.05 -26.65
CA ILE A 110 3.38 7.68 -26.12
C ILE A 110 4.50 7.33 -25.15
N ARG A 111 5.76 7.72 -25.45
CA ARG A 111 6.89 7.55 -24.53
C ARG A 111 6.69 8.33 -23.23
N GLN A 112 6.19 9.57 -23.32
CA GLN A 112 5.86 10.38 -22.14
C GLN A 112 4.70 9.77 -21.32
N ILE A 113 3.63 9.28 -21.98
CA ILE A 113 2.52 8.59 -21.29
C ILE A 113 3.05 7.34 -20.57
N HIS A 114 3.92 6.56 -21.20
CA HIS A 114 4.53 5.38 -20.60
C HIS A 114 5.30 5.74 -19.33
N HIS A 115 6.18 6.72 -19.39
CA HIS A 115 7.00 7.13 -18.25
C HIS A 115 6.15 7.74 -17.12
N TRP A 116 5.22 8.66 -17.42
CA TRP A 116 4.31 9.22 -16.42
C TRP A 116 3.40 8.15 -15.78
N ALA A 117 2.92 7.20 -16.58
CA ALA A 117 2.15 6.08 -16.06
C ALA A 117 2.98 5.22 -15.09
N ALA A 118 4.29 5.01 -15.35
CA ALA A 118 5.18 4.30 -14.45
C ALA A 118 5.34 5.02 -13.10
N LEU A 119 5.57 6.34 -13.12
CA LEU A 119 5.68 7.12 -11.89
C LEU A 119 4.39 7.10 -11.07
N ILE A 120 3.23 7.23 -11.73
CA ILE A 120 1.92 7.19 -11.08
C ILE A 120 1.60 5.78 -10.57
N PHE A 121 1.98 4.74 -11.30
CA PHE A 121 1.85 3.34 -10.88
C PHE A 121 2.58 3.07 -9.57
N ILE A 122 3.85 3.45 -9.47
CA ILE A 122 4.65 3.27 -8.25
C ILE A 122 4.09 4.13 -7.10
N ALA A 123 3.77 5.39 -7.36
CA ALA A 123 3.14 6.26 -6.35
C ALA A 123 1.82 5.68 -5.84
N GLY A 124 0.97 5.20 -6.76
CA GLY A 124 -0.27 4.52 -6.45
C GLY A 124 -0.06 3.28 -5.59
N MET A 125 0.90 2.42 -5.93
CA MET A 125 1.23 1.22 -5.14
C MET A 125 1.69 1.56 -3.73
N LEU A 126 2.56 2.57 -3.56
CA LEU A 126 3.00 3.04 -2.25
C LEU A 126 1.82 3.56 -1.41
N MET A 127 0.99 4.42 -1.99
CA MET A 127 -0.18 4.97 -1.30
C MET A 127 -1.22 3.88 -0.97
N HIS A 128 -1.43 2.93 -1.88
CA HIS A 128 -2.31 1.78 -1.67
C HIS A 128 -1.80 0.91 -0.52
N MET A 129 -0.52 0.59 -0.49
CA MET A 129 0.10 -0.19 0.58
C MET A 129 0.06 0.57 1.93
N MET A 130 0.36 1.88 1.95
CA MET A 130 0.22 2.72 3.14
C MET A 130 -1.21 2.71 3.69
N ARG A 131 -2.21 2.84 2.81
CA ARG A 131 -3.62 2.74 3.21
C ARG A 131 -3.90 1.41 3.89
N HIS A 132 -3.44 0.29 3.32
CA HIS A 132 -3.62 -1.04 3.91
C HIS A 132 -2.91 -1.17 5.26
N PHE A 133 -1.71 -0.62 5.38
CA PHE A 133 -0.96 -0.60 6.64
C PHE A 133 -1.69 0.17 7.74
N PHE A 134 -2.05 1.43 7.48
CA PHE A 134 -2.68 2.29 8.48
C PHE A 134 -4.07 1.81 8.93
N THR A 135 -4.81 1.16 8.04
CA THR A 135 -6.15 0.66 8.35
C THR A 135 -6.17 -0.80 8.84
N GLY A 136 -5.01 -1.47 8.86
CA GLY A 136 -4.92 -2.88 9.27
C GLY A 136 -5.65 -3.85 8.37
N SER A 137 -5.88 -3.49 7.10
CA SER A 137 -6.60 -4.37 6.17
C SER A 137 -5.79 -5.60 5.73
N PHE A 138 -4.49 -5.63 6.03
CA PHE A 138 -3.59 -6.75 5.83
C PHE A 138 -3.81 -7.92 6.81
N ARG A 139 -4.56 -7.69 7.91
CA ARG A 139 -4.83 -8.72 8.91
C ARG A 139 -5.57 -9.91 8.31
N LYS A 140 -5.53 -11.05 9.00
CA LYS A 140 -6.19 -12.28 8.56
C LYS A 140 -7.61 -12.02 8.03
N PRO A 141 -7.97 -12.59 6.85
CA PRO A 141 -7.27 -13.61 6.05
C PRO A 141 -6.42 -13.03 4.88
N ARG A 142 -5.95 -11.77 4.95
CA ARG A 142 -5.38 -11.03 3.81
C ARG A 142 -3.86 -10.90 3.83
N GLU A 143 -3.17 -11.64 4.72
CA GLU A 143 -1.69 -11.62 4.82
C GLU A 143 -1.03 -12.05 3.52
N VAL A 144 -1.56 -13.09 2.86
CA VAL A 144 -1.05 -13.57 1.57
C VAL A 144 -1.27 -12.52 0.47
N ASN A 145 -2.43 -11.85 0.49
CA ASN A 145 -2.73 -10.79 -0.47
C ASN A 145 -1.81 -9.55 -0.27
N TRP A 146 -1.42 -9.27 0.97
CA TRP A 146 -0.40 -8.27 1.27
C TRP A 146 0.96 -8.65 0.67
N LEU A 147 1.38 -9.93 0.81
CA LEU A 147 2.62 -10.40 0.18
C LEU A 147 2.60 -10.25 -1.34
N PHE A 148 1.47 -10.55 -2.00
CA PHE A 148 1.35 -10.33 -3.44
C PHE A 148 1.49 -8.83 -3.79
N GLY A 149 0.83 -7.93 -3.04
CA GLY A 149 0.98 -6.49 -3.22
C GLY A 149 2.41 -6.00 -2.97
N TRP A 150 3.08 -6.54 -1.96
CA TRP A 150 4.49 -6.26 -1.67
C TRP A 150 5.41 -6.75 -2.78
N THR A 151 5.19 -7.97 -3.29
CA THR A 151 5.97 -8.52 -4.42
C THR A 151 5.77 -7.70 -5.68
N LEU A 152 4.53 -7.24 -5.95
CA LEU A 152 4.24 -6.34 -7.08
C LEU A 152 5.00 -5.02 -6.95
N LEU A 153 5.05 -4.41 -5.75
CA LEU A 153 5.84 -3.20 -5.54
C LEU A 153 7.33 -3.45 -5.76
N PHE A 154 7.86 -4.55 -5.21
CA PHE A 154 9.26 -4.93 -5.38
C PHE A 154 9.62 -5.13 -6.86
N LEU A 155 8.82 -5.89 -7.59
CA LEU A 155 8.98 -6.06 -9.04
C LEU A 155 8.85 -4.74 -9.80
N GLY A 156 7.91 -3.88 -9.41
CA GLY A 156 7.71 -2.57 -10.02
C GLY A 156 8.94 -1.64 -9.88
N LEU A 157 9.67 -1.70 -8.75
CA LEU A 157 10.92 -0.94 -8.59
C LEU A 157 11.99 -1.40 -9.59
N PHE A 158 12.15 -2.71 -9.79
CA PHE A 158 13.11 -3.25 -10.77
C PHE A 158 12.64 -3.03 -12.20
N GLU A 159 11.34 -3.18 -12.46
CA GLU A 159 10.74 -2.93 -13.77
C GLU A 159 11.01 -1.49 -14.22
N GLY A 160 10.83 -0.54 -13.29
CA GLY A 160 11.14 0.87 -13.54
C GLY A 160 12.64 1.10 -13.79
N LEU A 161 13.53 0.47 -13.00
CA LEU A 161 14.98 0.57 -13.20
C LEU A 161 15.41 0.05 -14.58
N PHE A 162 14.90 -1.11 -14.99
CA PHE A 162 15.25 -1.69 -16.28
C PHE A 162 14.71 -0.84 -17.44
N GLY A 163 13.44 -0.39 -17.36
CA GLY A 163 12.85 0.46 -18.40
C GLY A 163 13.52 1.82 -18.52
N TYR A 164 13.89 2.43 -17.39
CA TYR A 164 14.62 3.69 -17.34
C TYR A 164 15.99 3.60 -18.03
N SER A 165 16.62 2.42 -17.99
CA SER A 165 17.97 2.19 -18.52
C SER A 165 17.99 1.84 -20.01
N LEU A 166 16.86 1.50 -20.62
CA LEU A 166 16.80 1.06 -22.04
C LEU A 166 17.30 2.11 -23.05
N PRO A 167 17.05 3.42 -22.85
CA PRO A 167 17.54 4.42 -23.81
C PRO A 167 19.05 4.52 -23.96
N ASP A 168 19.84 3.98 -23.03
CA ASP A 168 21.31 4.07 -23.03
C ASP A 168 21.84 5.50 -23.12
N ASP A 169 21.17 6.42 -22.43
CA ASP A 169 21.61 7.82 -22.31
C ASP A 169 22.61 8.00 -21.16
N LEU A 170 23.32 9.13 -21.15
CA LEU A 170 24.37 9.41 -20.17
C LEU A 170 23.84 9.42 -18.72
N LEU A 171 22.60 9.85 -18.49
CA LEU A 171 22.00 9.90 -17.17
C LEU A 171 21.72 8.48 -16.66
N SER A 172 21.00 7.67 -17.42
CA SER A 172 20.66 6.28 -17.05
C SER A 172 21.89 5.40 -16.98
N GLY A 173 22.85 5.54 -17.90
CA GLY A 173 24.12 4.81 -17.89
C GLY A 173 24.98 5.15 -16.67
N THR A 174 24.99 6.41 -16.22
CA THR A 174 25.64 6.79 -14.95
C THR A 174 24.97 6.10 -13.76
N GLY A 175 23.64 6.00 -13.74
CA GLY A 175 22.89 5.23 -12.74
C GLY A 175 23.24 3.74 -12.76
N MET A 176 23.38 3.15 -13.95
CA MET A 176 23.79 1.76 -14.09
C MET A 176 25.23 1.50 -13.61
N ARG A 177 26.15 2.45 -13.82
CA ARG A 177 27.50 2.38 -13.26
C ARG A 177 27.50 2.37 -11.74
N PHE A 178 26.60 3.12 -11.14
CA PHE A 178 26.38 3.07 -9.69
C PHE A 178 25.88 1.69 -9.23
N VAL A 179 24.92 1.09 -9.97
CA VAL A 179 24.42 -0.27 -9.69
C VAL A 179 25.53 -1.30 -9.83
N ASP A 180 26.38 -1.19 -10.86
CA ASP A 180 27.53 -2.07 -11.05
C ASP A 180 28.51 -1.96 -9.88
N GLY A 181 28.89 -0.74 -9.49
CA GLY A 181 29.74 -0.51 -8.33
C GLY A 181 29.16 -1.08 -7.03
N ALA A 182 27.84 -1.00 -6.87
CA ALA A 182 27.14 -1.62 -5.75
C ALA A 182 27.24 -3.16 -5.79
N ILE A 183 27.03 -3.78 -6.94
CA ILE A 183 27.15 -5.23 -7.13
C ILE A 183 28.61 -5.69 -6.86
N LEU A 184 29.58 -4.99 -7.41
CA LEU A 184 31.02 -5.29 -7.22
C LEU A 184 31.47 -5.20 -5.77
N SER A 185 30.79 -4.39 -4.94
CA SER A 185 31.12 -4.29 -3.50
C SER A 185 30.73 -5.53 -2.69
N VAL A 186 29.92 -6.45 -3.26
CA VAL A 186 29.51 -7.69 -2.59
C VAL A 186 30.70 -8.67 -2.60
N PRO A 187 31.21 -9.07 -1.43
CA PRO A 187 32.38 -9.94 -1.35
C PRO A 187 32.15 -11.28 -2.07
N ILE A 188 33.21 -11.80 -2.69
CA ILE A 188 33.28 -13.12 -3.35
C ILE A 188 32.42 -13.22 -4.62
N VAL A 189 31.14 -12.87 -4.55
CA VAL A 189 30.18 -13.11 -5.66
C VAL A 189 29.95 -11.87 -6.53
N GLY A 190 30.32 -10.67 -6.10
CA GLY A 190 30.02 -9.42 -6.79
C GLY A 190 30.52 -9.38 -8.23
N THR A 191 31.77 -9.76 -8.46
CA THR A 191 32.37 -9.82 -9.81
C THR A 191 31.61 -10.79 -10.73
N TYR A 192 31.23 -11.95 -10.21
CA TYR A 192 30.47 -12.93 -11.00
C TYR A 192 29.06 -12.43 -11.32
N LEU A 193 28.41 -11.76 -10.36
CA LEU A 193 27.07 -11.17 -10.57
C LEU A 193 27.11 -10.04 -11.59
N SER A 194 28.12 -9.15 -11.50
CA SER A 194 28.32 -8.06 -12.45
C SER A 194 28.56 -8.64 -13.85
N PHE A 195 29.51 -9.56 -14.00
CA PHE A 195 29.80 -10.20 -15.29
C PHE A 195 28.57 -10.93 -15.87
N PHE A 196 27.81 -11.62 -15.02
CA PHE A 196 26.58 -12.29 -15.46
C PHE A 196 25.50 -11.29 -15.89
N LEU A 197 25.30 -10.19 -15.14
CA LEU A 197 24.27 -9.19 -15.44
C LEU A 197 24.61 -8.40 -16.71
N PHE A 198 25.84 -7.88 -16.79
CA PHE A 198 26.27 -6.99 -17.88
C PHE A 198 26.78 -7.76 -19.12
N GLY A 199 27.08 -9.04 -19.01
CA GLY A 199 27.58 -9.87 -20.13
C GLY A 199 29.06 -9.64 -20.43
N GLY A 200 29.83 -9.15 -19.45
CA GLY A 200 31.25 -8.83 -19.57
C GLY A 200 31.63 -7.71 -18.59
N GLU A 201 32.77 -7.04 -18.86
CA GLU A 201 33.11 -5.81 -18.15
C GLU A 201 32.09 -4.71 -18.43
N PHE A 202 31.78 -3.91 -17.40
CA PHE A 202 30.83 -2.80 -17.54
C PHE A 202 31.34 -1.77 -18.59
N PRO A 203 30.47 -1.27 -19.50
CA PRO A 203 29.00 -1.40 -19.55
C PRO A 203 28.49 -2.73 -20.13
N GLY A 204 29.34 -3.58 -20.74
CA GLY A 204 28.97 -4.81 -21.38
C GLY A 204 28.22 -4.60 -22.70
N HIS A 205 28.19 -5.64 -23.54
CA HIS A 205 27.51 -5.59 -24.84
C HIS A 205 26.06 -6.04 -24.76
N ASP A 206 25.72 -6.89 -23.77
CA ASP A 206 24.43 -7.59 -23.73
C ASP A 206 23.40 -6.94 -22.80
N ILE A 207 23.79 -5.92 -22.06
CA ILE A 207 22.98 -5.36 -20.96
C ILE A 207 21.62 -4.85 -21.43
N ILE A 208 21.57 -4.08 -22.51
CA ILE A 208 20.31 -3.53 -23.02
C ILE A 208 19.39 -4.63 -23.54
N GLY A 209 19.91 -5.64 -24.25
CA GLY A 209 19.12 -6.78 -24.71
C GLY A 209 18.54 -7.61 -23.55
N ARG A 210 19.30 -7.79 -22.47
CA ARG A 210 18.85 -8.48 -21.26
C ARG A 210 17.78 -7.66 -20.51
N PHE A 211 18.01 -6.38 -20.31
CA PHE A 211 17.04 -5.49 -19.66
C PHE A 211 15.76 -5.37 -20.47
N TYR A 212 15.87 -5.31 -21.79
CA TYR A 212 14.71 -5.32 -22.67
C TYR A 212 13.87 -6.57 -22.47
N SER A 213 14.49 -7.76 -22.50
CA SER A 213 13.78 -9.03 -22.30
C SER A 213 13.10 -9.11 -20.92
N LEU A 214 13.76 -8.60 -19.87
CA LEU A 214 13.19 -8.53 -18.54
C LEU A 214 12.01 -7.55 -18.49
N HIS A 215 12.16 -6.35 -19.07
CA HIS A 215 11.20 -5.27 -19.02
C HIS A 215 9.95 -5.50 -19.88
N ILE A 216 10.07 -6.12 -21.06
CA ILE A 216 8.89 -6.28 -21.93
C ILE A 216 8.15 -7.60 -21.71
N LEU A 217 8.80 -8.62 -21.14
CA LEU A 217 8.25 -9.98 -21.10
C LEU A 217 8.25 -10.58 -19.69
N VAL A 218 9.43 -10.74 -19.08
CA VAL A 218 9.55 -11.58 -17.87
C VAL A 218 8.85 -10.92 -16.68
N ILE A 219 9.23 -9.68 -16.35
CA ILE A 219 8.67 -9.00 -15.19
C ILE A 219 7.21 -8.60 -15.41
N PRO A 220 6.81 -7.98 -16.53
CA PRO A 220 5.39 -7.69 -16.78
C PRO A 220 4.51 -8.93 -16.80
N GLY A 221 5.02 -10.06 -17.34
CA GLY A 221 4.31 -11.33 -17.33
C GLY A 221 4.06 -11.86 -15.92
N ILE A 222 5.08 -11.83 -15.06
CA ILE A 222 4.94 -12.19 -13.63
C ILE A 222 4.00 -11.22 -12.93
N MET A 223 4.16 -9.91 -13.16
CA MET A 223 3.29 -8.89 -12.54
C MET A 223 1.83 -9.07 -12.96
N ALA A 224 1.56 -9.34 -14.25
CA ALA A 224 0.20 -9.59 -14.73
C ALA A 224 -0.43 -10.82 -14.04
N ALA A 225 0.32 -11.91 -13.90
CA ALA A 225 -0.13 -13.09 -13.18
C ALA A 225 -0.41 -12.80 -11.69
N LEU A 226 0.46 -12.05 -11.04
CA LEU A 226 0.29 -11.64 -9.64
C LEU A 226 -0.89 -10.66 -9.47
N VAL A 227 -1.11 -9.72 -10.38
CA VAL A 227 -2.28 -8.82 -10.38
C VAL A 227 -3.57 -9.63 -10.45
N VAL A 228 -3.65 -10.60 -11.37
CA VAL A 228 -4.82 -11.49 -11.47
C VAL A 228 -5.03 -12.26 -10.17
N ALA A 229 -4.00 -12.88 -9.62
CA ALA A 229 -4.08 -13.61 -8.36
C ALA A 229 -4.47 -12.69 -7.18
N HIS A 230 -3.91 -11.47 -7.10
CA HIS A 230 -4.24 -10.46 -6.12
C HIS A 230 -5.73 -10.08 -6.17
N LEU A 231 -6.28 -9.83 -7.36
CA LEU A 231 -7.70 -9.51 -7.56
C LEU A 231 -8.62 -10.70 -7.23
N ILE A 232 -8.22 -11.92 -7.58
CA ILE A 232 -8.97 -13.14 -7.19
C ILE A 232 -9.05 -13.23 -5.67
N LEU A 233 -7.95 -12.99 -4.95
CA LEU A 233 -7.94 -13.02 -3.48
C LEU A 233 -8.80 -11.90 -2.87
N VAL A 234 -8.84 -10.69 -3.47
CA VAL A 234 -9.73 -9.61 -3.03
C VAL A 234 -11.20 -10.06 -3.13
N VAL A 235 -11.57 -10.70 -4.24
CA VAL A 235 -12.92 -11.23 -4.45
C VAL A 235 -13.23 -12.39 -3.52
N TYR A 236 -12.28 -13.30 -3.30
CA TYR A 236 -12.44 -14.49 -2.46
C TYR A 236 -12.60 -14.14 -0.96
N HIS A 237 -11.69 -13.29 -0.42
CA HIS A 237 -11.69 -12.90 0.99
C HIS A 237 -12.70 -11.82 1.35
N LYS A 238 -13.51 -11.34 0.41
CA LYS A 238 -14.42 -10.18 0.51
C LYS A 238 -13.64 -8.86 0.72
N HIS A 239 -14.28 -7.75 0.38
CA HIS A 239 -13.73 -6.43 0.66
C HIS A 239 -13.79 -6.09 2.15
N THR A 240 -12.76 -5.37 2.63
CA THR A 240 -12.80 -4.69 3.92
C THR A 240 -13.66 -3.43 3.83
N GLN A 241 -14.22 -3.00 4.95
CA GLN A 241 -15.05 -1.77 5.04
C GLN A 241 -14.76 -1.03 6.34
N PHE A 242 -14.93 0.30 6.34
CA PHE A 242 -14.86 1.06 7.58
C PHE A 242 -16.07 0.79 8.46
N PRO A 243 -15.92 0.84 9.81
CA PRO A 243 -17.02 0.75 10.74
C PRO A 243 -18.13 1.75 10.44
N GLY A 244 -19.38 1.38 10.67
CA GLY A 244 -20.54 2.23 10.46
C GLY A 244 -21.84 1.44 10.56
N PRO A 245 -23.02 2.10 10.50
CA PRO A 245 -24.30 1.44 10.62
C PRO A 245 -24.48 0.27 9.65
N GLY A 246 -24.94 -0.85 10.15
CA GLY A 246 -25.19 -2.06 9.38
C GLY A 246 -23.95 -2.81 8.89
N LYS A 247 -22.73 -2.33 9.18
CA LYS A 247 -21.46 -2.94 8.77
C LYS A 247 -20.90 -3.82 9.88
N THR A 248 -20.61 -5.07 9.57
CA THR A 248 -20.11 -6.07 10.53
C THR A 248 -18.91 -6.81 9.94
N GLU A 249 -18.27 -7.67 10.78
CA GLU A 249 -17.21 -8.57 10.32
C GLU A 249 -17.72 -9.66 9.33
N ARG A 250 -19.04 -9.84 9.19
CA ARG A 250 -19.63 -10.92 8.39
C ARG A 250 -20.24 -10.46 7.07
N ASN A 251 -20.58 -9.17 6.92
CA ASN A 251 -21.22 -8.62 5.73
C ASN A 251 -20.33 -7.61 4.99
N VAL A 252 -20.75 -7.22 3.78
CA VAL A 252 -20.20 -6.09 3.03
C VAL A 252 -21.38 -5.21 2.61
N VAL A 253 -21.28 -3.91 2.92
CA VAL A 253 -22.27 -2.90 2.57
C VAL A 253 -21.68 -1.95 1.53
N GLY A 254 -22.37 -1.77 0.40
CA GLY A 254 -21.91 -0.92 -0.71
C GLY A 254 -22.76 -1.07 -1.95
N ALA A 255 -22.18 -0.87 -3.12
CA ALA A 255 -22.83 -0.97 -4.41
C ALA A 255 -22.64 -2.36 -5.06
N PRO A 256 -23.63 -2.88 -5.83
CA PRO A 256 -23.45 -4.10 -6.60
C PRO A 256 -22.40 -3.89 -7.69
N PHE A 257 -21.61 -4.93 -7.97
CA PHE A 257 -20.57 -4.88 -9.00
C PHE A 257 -21.16 -4.46 -10.35
N MET A 258 -22.19 -5.17 -10.82
CA MET A 258 -22.93 -4.79 -12.02
C MET A 258 -24.31 -4.21 -11.67
N PRO A 259 -24.74 -3.12 -12.30
CA PRO A 259 -23.99 -2.28 -13.26
C PRO A 259 -23.21 -1.13 -12.58
N VAL A 260 -23.47 -0.84 -11.29
CA VAL A 260 -23.12 0.43 -10.64
C VAL A 260 -21.61 0.59 -10.49
N TYR A 261 -20.95 -0.41 -9.88
CA TYR A 261 -19.50 -0.33 -9.68
C TYR A 261 -18.73 -0.32 -11.00
N MET A 262 -19.13 -1.15 -11.98
CA MET A 262 -18.51 -1.19 -13.30
C MET A 262 -18.61 0.13 -14.06
N ALA A 263 -19.74 0.83 -13.96
CA ALA A 263 -19.88 2.16 -14.58
C ALA A 263 -18.95 3.19 -13.93
N LYS A 264 -18.87 3.20 -12.57
CA LYS A 264 -17.95 4.06 -11.83
C LYS A 264 -16.48 3.75 -12.17
N ALA A 265 -16.11 2.48 -12.17
CA ALA A 265 -14.76 2.00 -12.46
C ALA A 265 -14.33 2.35 -13.90
N GLY A 266 -15.21 2.16 -14.89
CA GLY A 266 -14.96 2.56 -16.27
C GLY A 266 -14.80 4.07 -16.44
N GLY A 267 -15.65 4.87 -15.81
CA GLY A 267 -15.50 6.34 -15.81
C GLY A 267 -14.20 6.78 -15.15
N PHE A 268 -13.83 6.14 -14.07
CA PHE A 268 -12.56 6.44 -13.36
C PHE A 268 -11.34 6.03 -14.18
N PHE A 269 -11.39 4.93 -14.93
CA PHE A 269 -10.33 4.56 -15.88
C PHE A 269 -10.05 5.69 -16.88
N PHE A 270 -11.08 6.22 -17.52
CA PHE A 270 -10.93 7.31 -18.48
C PHE A 270 -10.42 8.60 -17.82
N LEU A 271 -10.82 8.86 -16.58
CA LEU A 271 -10.28 10.00 -15.84
C LEU A 271 -8.77 9.84 -15.57
N VAL A 272 -8.33 8.68 -15.08
CA VAL A 272 -6.91 8.39 -14.84
C VAL A 272 -6.11 8.48 -16.15
N PHE A 273 -6.61 7.87 -17.23
CA PHE A 273 -5.97 7.95 -18.53
C PHE A 273 -5.88 9.40 -19.05
N GLY A 274 -6.98 10.16 -18.93
CA GLY A 274 -7.02 11.56 -19.34
C GLY A 274 -6.02 12.44 -18.59
N VAL A 275 -5.90 12.23 -17.27
CA VAL A 275 -4.91 12.95 -16.44
C VAL A 275 -3.49 12.59 -16.84
N ILE A 276 -3.17 11.31 -17.03
CA ILE A 276 -1.84 10.87 -17.46
C ILE A 276 -1.52 11.45 -18.84
N ALA A 277 -2.44 11.33 -19.80
CA ALA A 277 -2.24 11.86 -21.15
C ALA A 277 -2.04 13.38 -21.15
N PHE A 278 -2.83 14.13 -20.34
CA PHE A 278 -2.70 15.57 -20.21
C PHE A 278 -1.33 15.98 -19.65
N ILE A 279 -0.92 15.38 -18.52
CA ILE A 279 0.39 15.67 -17.91
C ILE A 279 1.50 15.35 -18.91
N SER A 280 1.40 14.22 -19.62
CA SER A 280 2.37 13.81 -20.63
C SER A 280 2.50 14.77 -21.81
N ALA A 281 1.41 15.45 -22.16
CA ALA A 281 1.41 16.44 -23.23
C ALA A 281 2.02 17.78 -22.82
N VAL A 282 1.87 18.18 -21.55
CA VAL A 282 2.27 19.53 -21.08
C VAL A 282 3.55 19.54 -20.23
N ALA A 283 3.94 18.40 -19.65
CA ALA A 283 5.10 18.27 -18.78
C ALA A 283 6.05 17.18 -19.30
N SER A 284 7.10 17.61 -20.00
CA SER A 284 8.14 16.70 -20.48
C SER A 284 8.89 16.06 -19.31
N ILE A 285 9.05 14.75 -19.37
CA ILE A 285 9.83 13.99 -18.41
C ILE A 285 10.92 13.19 -19.13
N ASN A 286 12.10 13.08 -18.51
CA ASN A 286 13.24 12.34 -19.00
C ASN A 286 13.57 12.67 -20.49
N PRO A 287 13.97 13.92 -20.80
CA PRO A 287 14.33 14.33 -22.16
C PRO A 287 15.72 13.78 -22.52
N VAL A 288 15.79 12.49 -22.86
CA VAL A 288 17.05 11.75 -23.10
C VAL A 288 17.98 12.43 -24.11
N TRP A 289 17.42 13.14 -25.08
CA TRP A 289 18.19 13.93 -26.08
C TRP A 289 19.02 15.06 -25.44
N SER A 290 18.65 15.54 -24.24
CA SER A 290 19.39 16.58 -23.52
C SER A 290 20.59 16.05 -22.76
N TYR A 291 20.64 14.73 -22.51
CA TYR A 291 21.72 14.10 -21.76
C TYR A 291 22.84 13.58 -22.66
N GLY A 292 22.54 13.28 -23.93
CA GLY A 292 23.45 12.64 -24.87
C GLY A 292 23.54 11.11 -24.65
N PRO A 293 24.21 10.41 -25.59
CA PRO A 293 24.45 8.97 -25.49
C PRO A 293 25.38 8.64 -24.33
N TYR A 294 25.22 7.45 -23.74
CA TYR A 294 26.13 6.99 -22.71
C TYR A 294 27.57 6.85 -23.23
N ARG A 295 28.51 7.28 -22.43
CA ARG A 295 29.96 7.14 -22.66
C ARG A 295 30.64 6.74 -21.36
N ALA A 296 31.43 5.65 -21.40
CA ALA A 296 32.09 5.12 -20.21
C ALA A 296 33.15 6.04 -19.61
N ASP A 297 33.68 6.98 -20.40
CA ASP A 297 34.65 8.00 -20.00
C ASP A 297 34.00 9.25 -19.36
N GLN A 298 32.66 9.33 -19.31
CA GLN A 298 31.90 10.45 -18.81
C GLN A 298 30.91 10.02 -17.71
N VAL A 299 30.55 10.96 -16.84
CA VAL A 299 29.49 10.80 -15.84
C VAL A 299 28.62 12.05 -15.82
N SER A 300 27.32 11.88 -15.64
CA SER A 300 26.43 13.00 -15.40
C SER A 300 26.55 13.49 -13.95
N THR A 301 26.69 14.80 -13.75
CA THR A 301 26.80 15.41 -12.41
C THR A 301 25.47 15.51 -11.67
N GLY A 302 24.34 15.37 -12.34
CA GLY A 302 23.00 15.40 -11.77
C GLY A 302 22.26 14.06 -11.95
N ALA A 303 22.98 12.95 -11.86
CA ALA A 303 22.44 11.62 -12.09
C ALA A 303 21.67 11.13 -10.86
N GLN A 304 20.42 11.54 -10.72
CA GLN A 304 19.48 10.91 -9.81
C GLN A 304 18.62 9.91 -10.57
N PRO A 305 18.35 8.73 -9.99
CA PRO A 305 17.34 7.82 -10.54
C PRO A 305 15.94 8.43 -10.39
N ASP A 306 14.95 7.80 -10.99
CA ASP A 306 13.56 8.13 -10.71
C ASP A 306 13.30 8.18 -9.20
N TRP A 307 12.45 9.09 -8.77
CA TRP A 307 12.23 9.45 -7.36
C TRP A 307 12.00 8.25 -6.43
N TYR A 308 11.35 7.19 -6.94
CA TYR A 308 11.03 6.00 -6.13
C TYR A 308 12.25 5.13 -5.79
N LEU A 309 13.38 5.31 -6.48
CA LEU A 309 14.68 4.69 -6.16
C LEU A 309 15.61 5.65 -5.40
N GLY A 310 15.31 6.94 -5.37
CA GLY A 310 16.18 7.97 -4.77
C GLY A 310 16.47 7.73 -3.29
N PHE A 311 15.59 7.06 -2.56
CA PHE A 311 15.87 6.70 -1.16
C PHE A 311 16.98 5.65 -1.02
N ALA A 312 17.14 4.73 -1.98
CA ALA A 312 18.22 3.75 -2.00
C ALA A 312 19.55 4.42 -2.29
N GLU A 313 19.58 5.34 -3.25
CA GLU A 313 20.74 6.18 -3.52
C GLU A 313 21.10 7.05 -2.31
N GLY A 314 20.10 7.67 -1.68
CA GLY A 314 20.29 8.46 -0.46
C GLY A 314 20.93 7.67 0.67
N LEU A 315 20.55 6.41 0.82
CA LEU A 315 21.16 5.53 1.82
C LEU A 315 22.66 5.35 1.59
N VAL A 316 23.10 5.21 0.33
CA VAL A 316 24.53 5.13 0.00
C VAL A 316 25.23 6.48 0.14
N ARG A 317 24.64 7.57 -0.37
CA ARG A 317 25.25 8.91 -0.34
C ARG A 317 25.50 9.46 1.07
N ILE A 318 24.69 9.06 2.05
CA ILE A 318 24.87 9.50 3.43
C ILE A 318 25.83 8.62 4.23
N MET A 319 26.22 7.43 3.73
CA MET A 319 27.14 6.56 4.45
C MET A 319 28.53 7.21 4.58
N PRO A 320 29.20 7.03 5.73
CA PRO A 320 30.62 7.33 5.84
C PRO A 320 31.45 6.40 4.94
N GLY A 321 32.59 6.90 4.46
CA GLY A 321 33.53 6.12 3.65
C GLY A 321 34.33 5.11 4.48
N TRP A 322 33.65 4.23 5.22
CA TRP A 322 34.27 3.20 6.03
C TRP A 322 34.78 2.05 5.18
N GLU A 323 36.02 1.65 5.43
CA GLU A 323 36.67 0.54 4.76
C GLU A 323 37.34 -0.38 5.76
N ILE A 324 37.35 -1.68 5.49
CA ILE A 324 38.03 -2.68 6.27
C ILE A 324 38.92 -3.51 5.33
N ASN A 325 40.21 -3.59 5.62
CA ASN A 325 41.14 -4.43 4.88
C ASN A 325 41.25 -5.79 5.56
N VAL A 326 40.84 -6.86 4.86
CA VAL A 326 40.89 -8.24 5.37
C VAL A 326 41.52 -9.14 4.30
N ALA A 327 42.56 -9.88 4.65
CA ALA A 327 43.23 -10.84 3.78
C ALA A 327 43.62 -10.27 2.38
N GLY A 328 44.10 -9.02 2.35
CA GLY A 328 44.48 -8.34 1.10
C GLY A 328 43.33 -7.78 0.26
N HIS A 329 42.12 -7.86 0.75
CA HIS A 329 40.92 -7.31 0.08
C HIS A 329 40.36 -6.14 0.89
N THR A 330 39.91 -5.09 0.19
CA THR A 330 39.23 -3.93 0.80
C THR A 330 37.72 -4.15 0.76
N LEU A 331 37.08 -4.20 1.92
CA LEU A 331 35.64 -4.18 2.05
C LEU A 331 35.14 -2.74 2.21
N VAL A 332 34.45 -2.23 1.21
CA VAL A 332 33.88 -0.86 1.21
C VAL A 332 32.54 -0.88 1.96
N LEU A 333 32.59 -0.70 3.29
CA LEU A 333 31.40 -0.72 4.15
C LEU A 333 30.41 0.41 3.80
N GLY A 334 30.93 1.54 3.29
CA GLY A 334 30.09 2.65 2.83
C GLY A 334 29.09 2.26 1.76
N VAL A 335 29.35 1.21 0.99
CA VAL A 335 28.45 0.67 -0.03
C VAL A 335 27.80 -0.64 0.41
N LEU A 336 28.57 -1.54 1.05
CA LEU A 336 28.11 -2.86 1.46
C LEU A 336 26.95 -2.79 2.49
N ILE A 337 27.05 -1.89 3.49
CA ILE A 337 25.99 -1.72 4.49
C ILE A 337 24.67 -1.32 3.85
N PRO A 338 24.58 -0.28 3.00
CA PRO A 338 23.36 0.05 2.24
C PRO A 338 22.77 -1.11 1.45
N ILE A 339 23.60 -1.90 0.77
CA ILE A 339 23.15 -3.06 -0.02
C ILE A 339 22.48 -4.12 0.86
N VAL A 340 22.94 -4.29 2.09
CA VAL A 340 22.31 -5.21 3.05
C VAL A 340 21.09 -4.58 3.70
N VAL A 341 21.17 -3.33 4.10
CA VAL A 341 20.07 -2.62 4.79
C VAL A 341 18.86 -2.43 3.88
N PHE A 342 19.05 -2.07 2.61
CA PHE A 342 17.97 -1.85 1.66
C PHE A 342 17.00 -3.05 1.53
N PRO A 343 17.45 -4.28 1.19
CA PRO A 343 16.54 -5.42 1.12
C PRO A 343 15.96 -5.79 2.49
N LEU A 344 16.68 -5.60 3.60
CA LEU A 344 16.15 -5.86 4.94
C LEU A 344 14.98 -4.92 5.26
N LEU A 345 15.04 -3.65 4.87
CA LEU A 345 13.94 -2.70 5.02
C LEU A 345 12.71 -3.15 4.23
N LEU A 346 12.91 -3.60 2.98
CA LEU A 346 11.82 -4.10 2.15
C LEU A 346 11.23 -5.40 2.72
N ILE A 347 12.05 -6.36 3.13
CA ILE A 347 11.61 -7.62 3.74
C ILE A 347 10.78 -7.33 5.01
N PHE A 348 11.21 -6.38 5.85
CA PHE A 348 10.47 -6.01 7.05
C PHE A 348 9.03 -5.57 6.72
N ILE A 349 8.85 -4.76 5.68
CA ILE A 349 7.52 -4.34 5.21
C ILE A 349 6.70 -5.55 4.77
N GLY A 350 7.30 -6.48 4.01
CA GLY A 350 6.62 -7.68 3.52
C GLY A 350 6.14 -8.59 4.64
N VAL A 351 6.97 -8.80 5.66
CA VAL A 351 6.66 -9.72 6.78
C VAL A 351 5.87 -9.08 7.92
N TYR A 352 5.62 -7.77 7.86
CA TYR A 352 4.96 -7.02 8.94
C TYR A 352 3.61 -7.63 9.40
N PRO A 353 2.69 -8.08 8.54
CA PRO A 353 1.44 -8.70 8.97
C PRO A 353 1.64 -9.92 9.88
N PHE A 354 2.62 -10.73 9.55
CA PHE A 354 2.96 -11.92 10.33
C PHE A 354 3.60 -11.56 11.67
N LEU A 355 4.43 -10.52 11.69
CA LEU A 355 5.02 -9.99 12.93
C LEU A 355 3.93 -9.41 13.84
N GLU A 356 3.01 -8.61 13.31
CA GLU A 356 1.90 -8.06 14.09
C GLU A 356 1.01 -9.18 14.63
N SER A 357 0.62 -10.15 13.80
CA SER A 357 -0.18 -11.31 14.22
C SER A 357 0.55 -12.15 15.26
N TRP A 358 1.86 -12.34 15.13
CA TRP A 358 2.66 -13.06 16.12
C TRP A 358 2.72 -12.29 17.44
N VAL A 359 2.96 -10.97 17.43
CA VAL A 359 3.05 -10.15 18.64
C VAL A 359 1.71 -10.05 19.35
N THR A 360 0.60 -9.87 18.60
CA THR A 360 -0.74 -9.72 19.18
C THR A 360 -1.35 -11.04 19.62
N GLY A 361 -1.00 -12.14 18.96
CA GLY A 361 -1.67 -13.43 19.10
C GLY A 361 -3.07 -13.48 18.49
N ASP A 362 -3.49 -12.44 17.79
CA ASP A 362 -4.80 -12.38 17.17
C ASP A 362 -4.85 -13.30 15.93
N LYS A 363 -5.75 -14.28 15.97
CA LYS A 363 -5.98 -15.25 14.90
C LYS A 363 -7.35 -15.11 14.23
N ARG A 364 -8.14 -14.12 14.66
CA ARG A 364 -9.50 -13.89 14.13
C ARG A 364 -9.43 -13.27 12.74
N GLU A 365 -10.51 -13.41 12.00
CA GLU A 365 -10.69 -12.73 10.72
C GLU A 365 -11.18 -11.29 10.95
N HIS A 366 -10.65 -10.35 10.18
CA HIS A 366 -10.97 -8.94 10.28
C HIS A 366 -11.46 -8.40 8.94
N HIS A 367 -12.72 -8.01 8.86
CA HIS A 367 -13.32 -7.35 7.70
C HIS A 367 -13.60 -5.87 7.94
N LEU A 368 -13.70 -5.45 9.20
CA LEU A 368 -13.75 -4.04 9.56
C LEU A 368 -12.34 -3.45 9.65
N LEU A 369 -12.21 -2.26 9.08
CA LEU A 369 -10.95 -1.50 9.06
C LEU A 369 -10.77 -0.76 10.39
N ASP A 370 -9.52 -0.68 10.84
CA ASP A 370 -9.15 0.23 11.91
C ASP A 370 -9.12 1.68 11.40
N ARG A 371 -9.51 2.63 12.26
CA ARG A 371 -9.12 4.02 12.07
C ARG A 371 -7.68 4.19 12.57
N PRO A 372 -6.79 4.90 11.84
CA PRO A 372 -5.40 5.07 12.25
C PRO A 372 -5.25 5.56 13.70
N ARG A 373 -6.11 6.50 14.13
CA ARG A 373 -6.11 7.03 15.52
C ARG A 373 -6.37 5.96 16.58
N ASN A 374 -7.08 4.86 16.25
CA ASN A 374 -7.40 3.77 17.18
C ASN A 374 -6.26 2.76 17.32
N ARG A 375 -5.17 2.93 16.58
CA ARG A 375 -3.94 2.14 16.62
C ARG A 375 -2.72 3.06 16.72
N PRO A 376 -2.52 3.80 17.85
CA PRO A 376 -1.53 4.85 17.95
C PRO A 376 -0.12 4.40 17.65
N VAL A 377 0.30 3.24 18.16
CA VAL A 377 1.66 2.72 17.96
C VAL A 377 1.89 2.28 16.53
N ARG A 378 0.97 1.53 15.90
CA ARG A 378 1.08 1.16 14.49
C ARG A 378 1.13 2.40 13.59
N THR A 379 0.29 3.38 13.86
CA THR A 379 0.27 4.65 13.11
C THR A 379 1.57 5.42 13.28
N ALA A 380 2.12 5.49 14.50
CA ALA A 380 3.39 6.12 14.77
C ALA A 380 4.57 5.41 14.09
N ILE A 381 4.59 4.08 14.07
CA ILE A 381 5.57 3.29 13.30
C ILE A 381 5.49 3.66 11.81
N GLY A 382 4.29 3.67 11.22
CA GLY A 382 4.12 3.98 9.80
C GLY A 382 4.56 5.39 9.43
N THR A 383 4.23 6.40 10.24
CA THR A 383 4.68 7.79 9.99
C THR A 383 6.18 7.97 10.19
N ALA A 384 6.78 7.27 11.15
CA ALA A 384 8.25 7.24 11.31
C ALA A 384 8.93 6.63 10.08
N TRP A 385 8.40 5.52 9.52
CA TRP A 385 8.90 4.94 8.28
C TRP A 385 8.78 5.89 7.08
N ILE A 386 7.66 6.59 6.94
CA ILE A 386 7.49 7.62 5.91
C ILE A 386 8.55 8.72 6.07
N SER A 387 8.83 9.16 7.30
CA SER A 387 9.86 10.17 7.53
C SER A 387 11.26 9.68 7.17
N ILE A 388 11.61 8.42 7.48
CA ILE A 388 12.87 7.80 7.04
C ILE A 388 12.97 7.79 5.52
N TYR A 389 11.91 7.34 4.82
CA TYR A 389 11.87 7.31 3.37
C TYR A 389 12.11 8.70 2.75
N LEU A 390 11.40 9.73 3.25
CA LEU A 390 11.51 11.10 2.75
C LEU A 390 12.89 11.71 3.03
N ILE A 391 13.49 11.43 4.18
CA ILE A 391 14.82 11.90 4.53
C ILE A 391 15.88 11.24 3.63
N LEU A 392 15.76 9.94 3.39
CA LEU A 392 16.65 9.23 2.47
C LEU A 392 16.48 9.70 1.04
N LEU A 393 15.25 9.96 0.60
CA LEU A 393 14.98 10.56 -0.71
C LEU A 393 15.64 11.93 -0.86
N ALA A 394 15.54 12.79 0.16
CA ALA A 394 16.24 14.07 0.18
C ALA A 394 17.77 13.88 0.18
N GLY A 395 18.27 12.84 0.84
CA GLY A 395 19.68 12.44 0.81
C GLY A 395 20.16 12.02 -0.57
N GLY A 396 19.30 11.39 -1.38
CA GLY A 396 19.58 11.04 -2.78
C GLY A 396 19.78 12.26 -3.69
N GLY A 397 19.18 13.41 -3.33
CA GLY A 397 19.35 14.68 -4.02
C GLY A 397 20.27 15.68 -3.28
N ASN A 398 21.19 15.21 -2.41
CA ASN A 398 22.02 16.11 -1.59
C ASN A 398 22.89 17.09 -2.40
N ASP A 399 23.36 16.70 -3.58
CA ASP A 399 24.10 17.51 -4.53
C ASP A 399 23.21 18.62 -5.16
N ILE A 400 21.98 18.29 -5.52
CA ILE A 400 20.99 19.26 -6.02
C ILE A 400 20.69 20.30 -4.94
N VAL A 401 20.43 19.83 -3.70
CA VAL A 401 20.16 20.71 -2.55
C VAL A 401 21.38 21.61 -2.28
N ALA A 402 22.59 21.03 -2.25
CA ALA A 402 23.82 21.78 -2.06
C ALA A 402 24.02 22.87 -3.12
N THR A 403 23.85 22.52 -4.39
CA THR A 403 23.99 23.46 -5.52
C THR A 403 22.92 24.53 -5.49
N ARG A 404 21.64 24.15 -5.28
CA ARG A 404 20.50 25.09 -5.34
C ARG A 404 20.52 26.11 -4.20
N PHE A 405 20.99 25.70 -3.02
CA PHE A 405 21.03 26.57 -1.83
C PHE A 405 22.44 27.10 -1.53
N HIS A 406 23.42 26.88 -2.43
CA HIS A 406 24.82 27.32 -2.26
C HIS A 406 25.46 26.84 -0.94
N LEU A 407 25.13 25.60 -0.55
CA LEU A 407 25.68 24.96 0.66
C LEU A 407 26.82 24.00 0.30
N SER A 408 27.70 23.70 1.27
CA SER A 408 28.64 22.61 1.07
C SER A 408 27.93 21.27 1.09
N ILE A 409 28.33 20.34 0.24
CA ILE A 409 27.77 18.99 0.20
C ILE A 409 27.93 18.28 1.54
N ASN A 410 29.02 18.53 2.27
CA ASN A 410 29.23 18.01 3.62
C ASN A 410 28.18 18.53 4.61
N THR A 411 27.83 19.81 4.55
CA THR A 411 26.79 20.39 5.41
C THR A 411 25.46 19.69 5.18
N VAL A 412 25.06 19.52 3.92
CA VAL A 412 23.80 18.84 3.56
C VAL A 412 23.83 17.38 4.00
N THR A 413 24.94 16.66 3.75
CA THR A 413 25.09 15.26 4.16
C THR A 413 25.00 15.07 5.68
N TRP A 414 25.65 15.93 6.46
CA TRP A 414 25.52 15.88 7.92
C TRP A 414 24.14 16.25 8.41
N ALA A 415 23.47 17.23 7.80
CA ALA A 415 22.09 17.55 8.11
C ALA A 415 21.18 16.36 7.88
N VAL A 416 21.31 15.65 6.74
CA VAL A 416 20.53 14.44 6.44
C VAL A 416 20.83 13.32 7.44
N ARG A 417 22.11 13.08 7.80
CA ARG A 417 22.50 12.09 8.82
C ARG A 417 21.84 12.35 10.17
N ILE A 418 21.90 13.60 10.64
CA ILE A 418 21.33 13.98 11.94
C ILE A 418 19.81 13.84 11.89
N THR A 419 19.16 14.35 10.85
CA THR A 419 17.70 14.26 10.70
C THR A 419 17.22 12.83 10.61
N LEU A 420 17.97 11.90 10.00
CA LEU A 420 17.62 10.49 9.89
C LEU A 420 17.48 9.81 11.27
N PHE A 421 18.25 10.20 12.26
CA PHE A 421 18.16 9.64 13.61
C PHE A 421 17.19 10.40 14.52
N VAL A 422 17.04 11.71 14.34
CA VAL A 422 16.25 12.58 15.23
C VAL A 422 14.78 12.64 14.80
N VAL A 423 14.53 12.92 13.52
CA VAL A 423 13.17 13.21 13.03
C VAL A 423 12.21 12.01 13.15
N PRO A 424 12.59 10.76 12.83
CA PRO A 424 11.68 9.63 12.97
C PRO A 424 11.22 9.41 14.42
N VAL A 425 12.10 9.67 15.40
CA VAL A 425 11.75 9.58 16.83
C VAL A 425 10.75 10.68 17.21
N ILE A 426 10.98 11.91 16.77
CA ILE A 426 10.06 13.03 16.99
C ILE A 426 8.70 12.74 16.35
N VAL A 427 8.70 12.28 15.09
CA VAL A 427 7.47 11.95 14.35
C VAL A 427 6.71 10.81 15.02
N PHE A 428 7.41 9.78 15.49
CA PHE A 428 6.79 8.68 16.25
C PHE A 428 6.09 9.19 17.51
N VAL A 429 6.78 9.97 18.34
CA VAL A 429 6.23 10.49 19.59
C VAL A 429 5.06 11.46 19.32
N ALA A 430 5.23 12.38 18.37
CA ALA A 430 4.20 13.33 17.98
C ALA A 430 2.94 12.62 17.46
N THR A 431 3.10 11.69 16.52
CA THR A 431 1.96 10.93 15.96
C THR A 431 1.22 10.15 17.03
N ARG A 432 1.96 9.46 17.92
CA ARG A 432 1.34 8.73 19.03
C ARG A 432 0.53 9.66 19.92
N ARG A 433 1.08 10.82 20.32
CA ARG A 433 0.37 11.83 21.15
C ARG A 433 -0.87 12.37 20.43
N ILE A 434 -0.77 12.69 19.15
CA ILE A 434 -1.91 13.16 18.34
C ILE A 434 -3.02 12.09 18.31
N CYS A 435 -2.67 10.83 18.07
CA CYS A 435 -3.65 9.74 18.08
C CYS A 435 -4.37 9.61 19.43
N LEU A 436 -3.63 9.68 20.55
CA LEU A 436 -4.21 9.62 21.89
C LEU A 436 -5.11 10.84 22.18
N ALA A 437 -4.69 12.04 21.80
CA ALA A 437 -5.51 13.26 21.95
C ALA A 437 -6.82 13.15 21.13
N LEU A 438 -6.75 12.61 19.92
CA LEU A 438 -7.94 12.37 19.09
C LEU A 438 -8.86 11.29 19.69
N GLN A 439 -8.32 10.26 20.35
CA GLN A 439 -9.13 9.27 21.07
C GLN A 439 -9.80 9.88 22.30
N LEU A 440 -9.09 10.74 23.06
CA LEU A 440 -9.67 11.49 24.17
C LEU A 440 -10.84 12.36 23.67
N ARG A 441 -10.64 13.10 22.60
CA ARG A 441 -11.71 13.90 21.99
C ARG A 441 -12.90 13.04 21.55
N ASP A 442 -12.65 11.88 20.91
CA ASP A 442 -13.72 10.95 20.52
C ASP A 442 -14.48 10.46 21.77
N ARG A 443 -13.78 10.19 22.88
CA ARG A 443 -14.38 9.80 24.17
C ARG A 443 -15.25 10.91 24.77
N GLU A 444 -14.75 12.15 24.80
CA GLU A 444 -15.52 13.32 25.26
C GLU A 444 -16.78 13.55 24.41
N LEU A 445 -16.67 13.42 23.09
CA LEU A 445 -17.84 13.50 22.19
C LEU A 445 -18.89 12.43 22.51
N VAL A 446 -18.47 11.21 22.85
CA VAL A 446 -19.40 10.13 23.22
C VAL A 446 -20.08 10.43 24.55
N LEU A 447 -19.35 10.98 25.53
CA LEU A 447 -19.87 11.26 26.86
C LEU A 447 -20.77 12.51 26.87
N HIS A 448 -20.37 13.59 26.21
CA HIS A 448 -21.02 14.91 26.39
C HIS A 448 -21.72 15.43 25.13
N GLY A 449 -21.56 14.73 23.96
CA GLY A 449 -22.12 15.21 22.70
C GLY A 449 -21.29 16.32 22.05
N ARG A 450 -21.88 17.01 21.07
CA ARG A 450 -21.23 18.11 20.35
C ARG A 450 -21.60 19.45 20.92
N GLU A 451 -20.64 20.30 21.17
CA GLU A 451 -20.83 21.72 21.45
C GLU A 451 -21.63 22.38 20.33
N THR A 452 -22.64 23.15 20.69
CA THR A 452 -23.51 23.85 19.71
C THR A 452 -23.13 25.31 19.52
N GLY A 453 -22.30 25.88 20.44
CA GLY A 453 -22.02 27.30 20.51
C GLY A 453 -23.21 28.14 21.06
N VAL A 454 -24.32 27.49 21.40
CA VAL A 454 -25.49 28.15 21.98
C VAL A 454 -25.32 28.22 23.50
N ILE A 455 -25.22 29.42 24.03
CA ILE A 455 -25.10 29.69 25.48
C ILE A 455 -26.50 30.04 26.03
N LYS A 456 -26.96 29.26 27.00
CA LYS A 456 -28.22 29.49 27.70
C LYS A 456 -27.96 29.98 29.11
N ARG A 457 -28.69 31.03 29.53
CA ARG A 457 -28.64 31.50 30.92
C ARG A 457 -29.58 30.65 31.79
N LEU A 458 -29.07 30.13 32.87
CA LEU A 458 -29.83 29.38 33.87
C LEU A 458 -30.60 30.31 34.81
N PRO A 459 -31.65 29.82 35.54
CA PRO A 459 -32.48 30.62 36.45
C PRO A 459 -31.69 31.34 37.56
N HIS A 460 -30.57 30.76 37.98
CA HIS A 460 -29.70 31.32 39.02
C HIS A 460 -28.66 32.32 38.47
N GLY A 461 -28.68 32.63 37.16
CA GLY A 461 -27.82 33.64 36.56
C GLY A 461 -26.55 33.06 35.91
N GLU A 462 -26.24 31.80 36.10
CA GLU A 462 -25.14 31.08 35.46
C GLU A 462 -25.42 30.82 33.97
N TYR A 463 -24.37 30.56 33.20
CA TYR A 463 -24.47 30.26 31.78
C TYR A 463 -24.00 28.84 31.52
N VAL A 464 -24.72 28.13 30.66
CA VAL A 464 -24.37 26.78 30.19
C VAL A 464 -24.34 26.75 28.69
N GLU A 465 -23.32 26.13 28.10
CA GLU A 465 -23.29 25.81 26.68
C GLU A 465 -24.11 24.56 26.43
N LEU A 466 -25.02 24.63 25.44
CA LEU A 466 -25.87 23.49 25.07
C LEU A 466 -25.09 22.53 24.18
N HIS A 467 -25.07 21.27 24.56
CA HIS A 467 -24.50 20.20 23.75
C HIS A 467 -25.61 19.44 23.04
N ARG A 468 -25.36 19.09 21.77
CA ARG A 468 -26.25 18.23 20.98
C ARG A 468 -25.80 16.78 21.11
N PRO A 469 -26.69 15.85 21.48
CA PRO A 469 -26.35 14.42 21.48
C PRO A 469 -25.92 13.95 20.11
N LEU A 470 -25.04 12.96 20.08
CA LEU A 470 -24.60 12.32 18.83
C LEU A 470 -25.74 11.53 18.22
N SER A 471 -25.81 11.52 16.88
CA SER A 471 -26.69 10.59 16.17
C SER A 471 -26.24 9.13 16.44
N LEU A 472 -27.17 8.18 16.37
CA LEU A 472 -26.87 6.74 16.49
C LEU A 472 -25.74 6.29 15.55
N ALA A 473 -25.72 6.83 14.33
CA ALA A 473 -24.69 6.53 13.34
C ALA A 473 -23.30 7.05 13.77
N GLU A 474 -23.22 8.24 14.34
CA GLU A 474 -21.97 8.81 14.88
C GLU A 474 -21.51 8.02 16.10
N LEU A 475 -22.40 7.75 17.04
CA LEU A 475 -22.12 6.98 18.25
C LEU A 475 -21.57 5.58 17.89
N HIS A 476 -22.26 4.86 17.00
CA HIS A 476 -21.83 3.56 16.50
C HIS A 476 -20.45 3.64 15.84
N THR A 477 -20.19 4.67 15.04
CA THR A 477 -18.92 4.86 14.36
C THR A 477 -17.77 5.14 15.34
N LEU A 478 -18.01 5.83 16.44
CA LEU A 478 -17.01 6.16 17.46
C LEU A 478 -16.76 5.00 18.43
N THR A 479 -17.78 4.20 18.73
CA THR A 479 -17.70 3.11 19.72
C THR A 479 -17.39 1.75 19.11
N GLN A 480 -17.74 1.51 17.84
CA GLN A 480 -17.52 0.24 17.16
C GLN A 480 -16.05 0.07 16.70
N HIS A 481 -15.15 -0.05 17.63
CA HIS A 481 -13.78 -0.45 17.37
C HIS A 481 -13.32 -1.41 18.47
N GLU A 482 -12.44 -2.32 18.13
CA GLU A 482 -11.84 -3.22 19.11
C GLU A 482 -10.70 -2.53 19.86
N GLN A 483 -10.61 -2.79 21.16
CA GLN A 483 -9.46 -2.44 21.98
C GLN A 483 -8.66 -3.72 22.25
N PRO A 484 -7.55 -3.97 21.54
CA PRO A 484 -6.73 -5.15 21.78
C PRO A 484 -6.09 -5.04 23.17
N ARG A 485 -5.99 -6.20 23.82
CA ARG A 485 -5.29 -6.35 25.09
C ARG A 485 -3.90 -6.92 24.85
N PRO A 486 -2.92 -6.58 25.69
CA PRO A 486 -1.60 -7.20 25.61
C PRO A 486 -1.72 -8.70 25.93
N LEU A 487 -0.80 -9.47 25.32
CA LEU A 487 -0.68 -10.90 25.63
C LEU A 487 -0.27 -11.10 27.08
N GLU A 488 -1.10 -11.83 27.81
CA GLU A 488 -0.75 -12.37 29.12
C GLU A 488 -0.01 -13.68 28.93
N LEU A 489 1.04 -13.89 29.72
CA LEU A 489 1.75 -15.15 29.78
C LEU A 489 1.13 -15.97 30.89
N ASP A 490 0.38 -17.00 30.54
CA ASP A 490 0.02 -18.02 31.51
C ASP A 490 1.33 -18.75 31.95
N PRO A 491 1.56 -18.88 33.25
CA PRO A 491 2.65 -19.75 33.71
C PRO A 491 2.42 -21.15 33.13
N ALA A 492 3.43 -21.66 32.43
CA ALA A 492 3.37 -23.02 31.93
C ALA A 492 3.43 -23.96 33.13
N GLU A 493 2.29 -24.43 33.60
CA GLU A 493 2.14 -25.43 34.61
C GLU A 493 2.02 -26.83 33.97
N ASP A 494 2.64 -27.82 34.55
CA ASP A 494 2.40 -29.23 34.18
C ASP A 494 1.03 -29.69 34.69
N ALA A 495 0.65 -30.93 34.38
CA ALA A 495 -0.63 -31.52 34.81
C ALA A 495 -0.83 -31.51 36.34
N ASN A 496 0.21 -31.22 37.13
CA ASN A 496 0.20 -31.19 38.60
C ASN A 496 0.31 -29.75 39.15
N GLY A 497 0.23 -28.70 38.29
CA GLY A 497 0.34 -27.30 38.71
C GLY A 497 1.78 -26.84 39.01
N VAL A 498 2.80 -27.61 38.63
CA VAL A 498 4.20 -27.26 38.82
C VAL A 498 4.71 -26.44 37.64
N PRO A 499 5.36 -25.26 37.88
CA PRO A 499 5.93 -24.45 36.80
C PRO A 499 6.94 -25.25 35.96
N SER A 500 6.61 -25.52 34.71
CA SER A 500 7.49 -26.26 33.80
C SER A 500 8.48 -25.33 33.12
N PRO A 501 9.82 -25.62 33.15
CA PRO A 501 10.81 -24.84 32.43
C PRO A 501 10.67 -25.04 30.92
N ASN A 502 9.91 -24.17 30.27
CA ASN A 502 9.71 -24.22 28.84
C ASN A 502 10.90 -23.60 28.11
N ARG A 503 11.61 -24.36 27.25
CA ARG A 503 12.72 -23.86 26.39
C ARG A 503 12.31 -22.64 25.53
N ARG A 504 11.02 -22.41 25.30
CA ARG A 504 10.47 -21.26 24.56
C ARG A 504 10.25 -20.01 25.42
N MET A 505 10.50 -20.05 26.72
CA MET A 505 10.29 -18.93 27.66
C MET A 505 10.93 -17.60 27.25
N PRO A 506 12.19 -17.54 26.76
CA PRO A 506 12.77 -16.27 26.34
C PRO A 506 12.01 -15.60 25.20
N MET A 507 11.60 -16.39 24.20
CA MET A 507 10.80 -15.91 23.05
C MET A 507 9.40 -15.46 23.48
N LEU A 508 8.75 -16.20 24.39
CA LEU A 508 7.44 -15.83 24.92
C LEU A 508 7.51 -14.53 25.74
N ARG A 509 8.56 -14.35 26.56
CA ARG A 509 8.79 -13.11 27.30
C ARG A 509 9.03 -11.93 26.35
N LEU A 510 9.84 -12.10 25.29
CA LEU A 510 10.03 -11.09 24.26
C LEU A 510 8.70 -10.71 23.60
N ARG A 511 7.94 -11.71 23.18
CA ARG A 511 6.62 -11.54 22.56
C ARG A 511 5.66 -10.77 23.47
N ALA A 512 5.57 -11.13 24.75
CA ALA A 512 4.73 -10.40 25.72
C ALA A 512 5.20 -8.98 25.99
N ARG A 513 6.54 -8.73 26.00
CA ARG A 513 7.08 -7.36 26.08
C ARG A 513 6.69 -6.52 24.87
N LEU A 514 6.83 -7.06 23.67
CA LEU A 514 6.44 -6.39 22.44
C LEU A 514 4.92 -6.14 22.40
N SER A 515 4.12 -7.12 22.82
CA SER A 515 2.66 -6.96 22.91
C SER A 515 2.27 -5.86 23.90
N ARG A 516 2.92 -5.77 25.05
CA ARG A 516 2.71 -4.66 26.00
C ARG A 516 3.14 -3.31 25.44
N ALA A 517 4.22 -3.25 24.67
CA ALA A 517 4.65 -2.01 24.02
C ALA A 517 3.64 -1.51 22.98
N LEU A 518 2.92 -2.42 22.30
CA LEU A 518 1.90 -2.09 21.31
C LEU A 518 0.52 -1.77 21.93
N TYR A 519 0.12 -2.50 22.98
CA TYR A 519 -1.26 -2.52 23.49
C TYR A 519 -1.38 -2.40 25.02
N GLY A 520 -0.28 -2.12 25.74
CA GLY A 520 -0.27 -1.95 27.18
C GLY A 520 -0.86 -0.61 27.62
N GLU A 521 -0.81 -0.36 28.91
CA GLU A 521 -1.28 0.89 29.51
C GLU A 521 -0.64 2.11 28.85
N GLY A 522 -1.46 3.16 28.66
CA GLY A 522 -1.05 4.41 28.02
C GLY A 522 -0.78 4.33 26.51
N THR A 523 -1.02 3.17 25.85
CA THR A 523 -0.94 3.07 24.39
C THR A 523 -2.26 3.38 23.69
N GLN A 524 -3.37 3.36 24.40
CA GLN A 524 -4.71 3.66 23.92
C GLN A 524 -5.57 4.26 25.04
N VAL A 525 -6.61 5.01 24.68
CA VAL A 525 -7.60 5.56 25.60
C VAL A 525 -8.74 4.56 25.76
N GLY A 526 -9.16 4.29 27.00
CA GLY A 526 -10.29 3.42 27.29
C GLY A 526 -11.60 3.95 26.69
N LYS A 527 -12.47 3.06 26.22
CA LYS A 527 -13.83 3.46 25.84
C LYS A 527 -14.61 3.90 27.09
N PRO A 528 -15.58 4.80 26.92
CA PRO A 528 -16.52 5.08 28.01
C PRO A 528 -17.21 3.81 28.48
N THR A 529 -17.26 3.62 29.79
CA THR A 529 -18.06 2.56 30.40
C THR A 529 -19.55 2.92 30.34
N ALA A 530 -20.43 1.93 30.47
CA ALA A 530 -21.86 2.16 30.53
C ALA A 530 -22.27 3.01 31.76
N GLU A 531 -21.47 2.98 32.84
CA GLU A 531 -21.68 3.76 34.05
C GLU A 531 -21.29 5.22 33.80
N GLU A 532 -20.10 5.49 33.28
CA GLU A 532 -19.65 6.84 32.89
C GLU A 532 -20.62 7.51 31.90
N TYR A 533 -21.10 6.72 30.90
CA TYR A 533 -22.09 7.23 29.95
C TYR A 533 -23.40 7.63 30.62
N ARG A 534 -23.91 6.78 31.53
CA ARG A 534 -25.14 7.08 32.28
C ARG A 534 -24.97 8.28 33.21
N GLU A 535 -23.82 8.40 33.88
CA GLU A 535 -23.52 9.52 34.78
C GLU A 535 -23.43 10.85 34.00
N ALA A 536 -22.72 10.86 32.88
CA ALA A 536 -22.61 12.03 32.00
C ALA A 536 -23.98 12.51 31.48
N HIS A 537 -24.92 11.57 31.20
CA HIS A 537 -26.25 11.92 30.71
C HIS A 537 -27.22 12.29 31.82
N ARG A 538 -27.07 11.75 33.04
CA ARG A 538 -27.86 12.20 34.21
C ARG A 538 -27.57 13.65 34.58
N SER A 539 -26.33 14.08 34.50
CA SER A 539 -25.96 15.48 34.76
C SER A 539 -26.52 16.47 33.72
N ASN A 540 -26.82 15.97 32.50
CA ASN A 540 -27.45 16.77 31.44
C ASN A 540 -28.99 16.81 31.50
N GLU A 541 -29.64 15.94 32.30
CA GLU A 541 -31.09 15.90 32.53
C GLU A 541 -31.56 16.89 33.59
N HIS A 542 -30.74 17.85 34.02
CA HIS A 542 -31.22 18.98 34.85
C HIS A 542 -32.36 19.72 34.09
N PRO A 543 -33.41 20.22 34.79
CA PRO A 543 -34.66 20.73 34.20
C PRO A 543 -34.54 21.84 33.15
N ALA A 544 -33.33 22.29 32.85
CA ALA A 544 -33.05 23.22 31.76
C ALA A 544 -33.14 22.61 30.35
N ASN A 545 -33.12 21.27 30.20
CA ASN A 545 -33.11 20.56 28.92
C ASN A 545 -34.44 19.89 28.54
N GLU A 546 -35.48 19.97 29.38
CA GLU A 546 -36.78 19.32 29.15
C GLU A 546 -37.50 19.75 27.86
N HIS A 547 -37.15 20.88 27.26
CA HIS A 547 -37.74 21.38 26.03
C HIS A 547 -37.01 21.00 24.74
N LEU A 548 -35.89 20.26 24.82
CA LEU A 548 -35.14 19.77 23.63
C LEU A 548 -35.22 18.27 23.46
N ALA A 549 -35.83 17.53 24.38
CA ALA A 549 -36.13 16.12 24.25
C ALA A 549 -37.37 15.91 23.35
N VAL A 550 -37.27 16.24 22.07
CA VAL A 550 -38.25 15.81 21.10
C VAL A 550 -37.97 14.33 20.81
N GLU A 551 -38.88 13.50 21.34
CA GLU A 551 -39.22 12.15 20.89
C GLU A 551 -38.08 11.26 20.39
N HIS A 552 -37.42 10.56 21.33
CA HIS A 552 -36.76 9.32 20.99
C HIS A 552 -37.28 8.19 21.88
N PRO A 553 -37.94 7.15 21.30
CA PRO A 553 -38.47 6.02 22.07
C PRO A 553 -37.34 5.14 22.61
N ALA A 554 -37.68 4.36 23.63
CA ALA A 554 -36.87 3.48 24.46
C ALA A 554 -35.93 2.46 23.77
N ALA A 555 -35.68 2.60 22.46
CA ALA A 555 -34.71 1.77 21.71
C ALA A 555 -33.24 2.12 22.03
N GLU A 556 -32.94 3.23 22.73
CA GLU A 556 -31.56 3.67 22.99
C GLU A 556 -30.80 2.79 24.02
N HIS A 557 -31.51 2.10 24.90
CA HIS A 557 -30.84 1.30 25.94
C HIS A 557 -30.24 -0.02 25.44
N GLN A 558 -30.60 -0.49 24.22
CA GLN A 558 -30.08 -1.75 23.69
C GLN A 558 -28.76 -1.61 22.91
N ALA A 559 -28.34 -0.39 22.53
CA ALA A 559 -27.14 -0.17 21.71
C ALA A 559 -25.81 -0.22 22.51
N ILE A 560 -25.86 -0.12 23.84
CA ILE A 560 -24.67 -0.10 24.71
C ILE A 560 -24.46 -1.45 25.41
N GLU A 561 -25.49 -2.28 25.57
CA GLU A 561 -25.32 -3.67 26.02
C GLU A 561 -24.74 -4.53 24.88
N GLN A 562 -23.43 -4.71 24.89
CA GLN A 562 -22.83 -5.84 24.17
C GLN A 562 -23.39 -7.12 24.78
N PRO A 563 -23.82 -8.12 23.97
CA PRO A 563 -24.12 -9.44 24.51
C PRO A 563 -22.87 -9.93 25.23
N SER A 564 -22.94 -10.17 26.51
CA SER A 564 -21.87 -10.82 27.26
C SER A 564 -21.55 -12.16 26.58
N GLU A 565 -20.30 -12.57 26.59
CA GLU A 565 -19.87 -13.88 26.03
C GLU A 565 -20.71 -15.04 26.54
N GLU A 566 -21.33 -14.93 27.71
CA GLU A 566 -22.28 -15.89 28.26
C GLU A 566 -23.58 -16.03 27.43
N ARG A 567 -24.06 -15.00 26.76
CA ARG A 567 -25.26 -15.10 25.90
C ARG A 567 -24.92 -15.78 24.58
N GLN A 568 -23.75 -15.55 24.04
CA GLN A 568 -23.26 -16.25 22.83
C GLN A 568 -22.99 -17.75 23.11
N MET A 569 -22.51 -18.10 24.31
CA MET A 569 -22.34 -19.48 24.71
C MET A 569 -23.70 -20.20 24.94
N ARG A 570 -24.71 -19.52 25.46
CA ARG A 570 -26.06 -20.09 25.61
C ARG A 570 -26.76 -20.31 24.26
N GLU A 571 -26.65 -19.40 23.33
CA GLU A 571 -27.20 -19.57 21.98
C GLU A 571 -26.49 -20.68 21.21
N HIS A 572 -25.19 -20.89 21.40
CA HIS A 572 -24.47 -22.03 20.84
C HIS A 572 -24.83 -23.37 21.50
N GLN A 573 -25.19 -23.39 22.78
CA GLN A 573 -25.66 -24.61 23.46
C GLN A 573 -27.08 -24.97 23.08
N VAL A 574 -27.96 -23.98 22.88
CA VAL A 574 -29.34 -24.21 22.41
C VAL A 574 -29.35 -24.74 20.98
N SER A 575 -28.53 -24.15 20.10
CA SER A 575 -28.39 -24.61 18.70
C SER A 575 -27.82 -26.05 18.62
N ARG A 576 -26.91 -26.43 19.49
CA ARG A 576 -26.40 -27.82 19.55
C ARG A 576 -27.42 -28.81 20.08
N ARG A 577 -28.33 -28.43 21.00
CA ARG A 577 -29.40 -29.29 21.45
C ARG A 577 -30.47 -29.53 20.39
N GLN A 578 -30.83 -28.51 19.60
CA GLN A 578 -31.81 -28.66 18.53
C GLN A 578 -31.32 -29.53 17.35
N VAL A 579 -30.00 -29.58 17.11
CA VAL A 579 -29.39 -30.44 16.08
C VAL A 579 -29.26 -31.91 16.58
N SER A 580 -29.24 -32.14 17.91
CA SER A 580 -29.14 -33.47 18.50
C SER A 580 -30.50 -34.19 18.65
N GLU A 581 -31.62 -33.46 18.58
CA GLU A 581 -32.98 -34.02 18.66
C GLU A 581 -33.63 -34.29 17.31
N ALA A 582 -33.02 -33.89 16.19
CA ALA A 582 -33.43 -34.26 14.84
C ALA A 582 -32.69 -35.54 14.44
N GLY A 583 -33.30 -36.68 14.69
CA GLY A 583 -32.87 -38.01 14.21
C GLY A 583 -32.81 -38.05 12.67
N PRO A 584 -32.05 -39.00 12.07
CA PRO A 584 -31.89 -39.08 10.64
C PRO A 584 -33.21 -39.43 9.97
N PRO A 585 -33.55 -38.87 8.80
CA PRO A 585 -34.71 -39.28 8.04
C PRO A 585 -34.48 -40.67 7.46
N ASP A 586 -35.40 -41.60 7.75
CA ASP A 586 -35.52 -42.88 7.11
C ASP A 586 -35.85 -42.73 5.61
N GLY A 587 -35.12 -43.49 4.75
CA GLY A 587 -35.46 -43.73 3.35
C GLY A 587 -34.38 -43.35 2.36
#